data_9470ad4e44140674bff549f7a9ab0b5a
#
_entry.id   9470ad4e44140674bff549f7a9ab0b5a
#
_cell.length_a   1.000
_cell.length_b   1.000
_cell.length_c   1.000
_cell.angle_alpha   90.00
_cell.angle_beta   90.00
_cell.angle_gamma   90.00
#
_symmetry.space_group_name_H-M   'P 1'
#
loop_
_entity.id
_entity.type
_entity.pdbx_description
1 polymer ?
#
loop_
_entity_poly.entity_id
_entity_poly.type
_entity_poly.pdbx_seq_one_letter_code
_entity_poly.pdbx_strand_id
1 'polypeptide(L)'
;MQIDLNCDLGEAFGNYSFGGDKDIIPLITSANIACGFHAGDENVMNETIQLAKENNVGIGAHPGLPDLQGFGRRKMDIKPKEIYNLVVYQLGALNGFCKIHGARINHVKPHGALSVSYTHLR
;
A
#
# COMPACT_ATOMS: atom_id res chain seq x y z
N MET A 1 20.05 -16.59 10.91
CA MET A 1 18.68 -16.10 11.20
C MET A 1 18.33 -14.99 10.22
N GLN A 2 17.20 -15.10 9.57
CA GLN A 2 16.69 -14.04 8.71
C GLN A 2 15.49 -13.39 9.37
N ILE A 3 15.44 -12.07 9.33
CA ILE A 3 14.33 -11.28 9.87
C ILE A 3 13.74 -10.46 8.73
N ASP A 4 12.43 -10.55 8.55
CA ASP A 4 11.72 -9.68 7.62
C ASP A 4 11.29 -8.41 8.36
N LEU A 5 11.83 -7.27 7.93
CA LEU A 5 11.50 -5.97 8.49
C LEU A 5 10.69 -5.19 7.47
N ASN A 6 9.41 -4.96 7.76
CA ASN A 6 8.52 -4.25 6.85
C ASN A 6 8.20 -2.84 7.33
N CYS A 7 7.84 -1.99 6.38
CA CYS A 7 7.46 -0.61 6.65
C CYS A 7 6.38 -0.16 5.66
N ASP A 8 5.47 0.69 6.13
CA ASP A 8 4.45 1.30 5.28
C ASP A 8 5.07 2.46 4.51
N LEU A 9 4.97 2.44 3.20
CA LEU A 9 5.59 3.41 2.29
C LEU A 9 4.60 3.90 1.24
N GLY A 10 5.01 4.91 0.48
CA GLY A 10 4.22 5.43 -0.62
C GLY A 10 2.98 6.17 -0.16
N GLU A 11 3.01 6.77 1.02
CA GLU A 11 1.87 7.45 1.61
C GLU A 11 1.84 8.95 1.35
N ALA A 12 2.79 9.48 0.58
CA ALA A 12 2.74 10.86 0.08
C ALA A 12 1.59 11.01 -0.92
N PHE A 13 1.09 12.23 -1.08
CA PHE A 13 -0.05 12.49 -1.96
C PHE A 13 0.10 13.86 -2.62
N GLY A 14 0.06 13.90 -3.96
CA GLY A 14 0.20 15.13 -4.73
C GLY A 14 1.49 15.87 -4.36
N ASN A 15 1.36 17.12 -3.93
CA ASN A 15 2.48 17.94 -3.49
C ASN A 15 2.87 17.71 -2.03
N TYR A 16 2.11 16.89 -1.30
CA TYR A 16 2.39 16.59 0.10
C TYR A 16 3.30 15.37 0.20
N SER A 17 4.42 15.53 0.90
CA SER A 17 5.36 14.45 1.12
C SER A 17 5.52 14.21 2.61
N PHE A 18 5.42 12.94 3.02
CA PHE A 18 5.72 12.55 4.40
C PHE A 18 7.20 12.20 4.58
N GLY A 19 7.98 12.34 3.52
CA GLY A 19 9.45 12.26 3.54
C GLY A 19 10.00 10.92 4.02
N GLY A 20 11.27 10.69 3.77
CA GLY A 20 12.00 9.60 4.37
C GLY A 20 11.91 8.23 3.69
N ASP A 21 11.08 8.02 2.68
CA ASP A 21 10.98 6.73 2.00
C ASP A 21 12.33 6.29 1.42
N LYS A 22 13.06 7.21 0.81
CA LYS A 22 14.39 6.93 0.25
C LYS A 22 15.41 6.54 1.30
N ASP A 23 15.30 7.11 2.49
CA ASP A 23 16.22 6.86 3.59
C ASP A 23 15.91 5.53 4.30
N ILE A 24 14.65 5.14 4.32
CA ILE A 24 14.18 3.94 5.01
C ILE A 24 14.38 2.68 4.16
N ILE A 25 14.18 2.80 2.85
CA ILE A 25 14.18 1.64 1.94
C ILE A 25 15.45 0.78 2.05
N PRO A 26 16.65 1.33 2.19
CA PRO A 26 17.85 0.48 2.35
C PRO A 26 17.89 -0.31 3.64
N LEU A 27 17.03 -0.01 4.60
CA LEU A 27 17.01 -0.60 5.93
C LEU A 27 15.96 -1.69 6.12
N ILE A 28 15.08 -1.89 5.14
CA ILE A 28 13.95 -2.82 5.25
C ILE A 28 14.04 -3.93 4.20
N THR A 29 13.28 -4.99 4.40
CA THR A 29 13.22 -6.13 3.48
C THR A 29 11.91 -6.20 2.72
N SER A 30 10.85 -5.58 3.25
CA SER A 30 9.52 -5.53 2.63
C SER A 30 8.89 -4.15 2.81
N ALA A 31 8.21 -3.68 1.77
CA ALA A 31 7.47 -2.42 1.80
C ALA A 31 5.98 -2.69 1.59
N ASN A 32 5.14 -2.13 2.46
CA ASN A 32 3.69 -2.15 2.29
C ASN A 32 3.29 -0.85 1.61
N ILE A 33 2.97 -0.91 0.32
CA ILE A 33 2.78 0.28 -0.52
C ILE A 33 1.32 0.69 -0.55
N ALA A 34 1.05 1.93 -0.16
CA ALA A 34 -0.29 2.51 -0.18
C ALA A 34 -0.87 2.51 -1.60
N CYS A 35 -2.17 2.30 -1.71
CA CYS A 35 -2.84 2.05 -2.99
C CYS A 35 -3.80 3.17 -3.40
N GLY A 36 -3.62 4.38 -2.86
CA GLY A 36 -4.30 5.59 -3.32
C GLY A 36 -5.61 5.92 -2.63
N PHE A 37 -6.18 5.02 -1.82
CA PHE A 37 -7.46 5.28 -1.16
C PHE A 37 -7.30 5.97 0.20
N HIS A 38 -6.40 5.49 1.05
CA HIS A 38 -6.13 6.15 2.32
C HIS A 38 -4.95 7.13 2.22
N ALA A 39 -4.05 6.88 1.30
CA ALA A 39 -2.85 7.69 1.05
C ALA A 39 -2.23 7.26 -0.27
N GLY A 40 -1.27 8.05 -0.75
CA GLY A 40 -0.61 7.79 -2.02
C GLY A 40 -1.43 8.24 -3.22
N ASP A 41 -0.81 8.21 -4.37
CA ASP A 41 -1.43 8.45 -5.67
C ASP A 41 -0.69 7.63 -6.72
N GLU A 42 -1.13 7.73 -7.98
CA GLU A 42 -0.56 6.95 -9.08
C GLU A 42 0.93 7.24 -9.31
N ASN A 43 1.34 8.47 -9.12
CA ASN A 43 2.75 8.86 -9.32
C ASN A 43 3.61 8.35 -8.16
N VAL A 44 3.15 8.53 -6.93
CA VAL A 44 3.84 8.05 -5.73
C VAL A 44 3.94 6.52 -5.75
N MET A 45 2.88 5.84 -6.17
CA MET A 45 2.86 4.38 -6.29
C MET A 45 3.95 3.90 -7.26
N ASN A 46 4.02 4.50 -8.45
CA ASN A 46 5.01 4.13 -9.45
C ASN A 46 6.43 4.35 -8.95
N GLU A 47 6.70 5.51 -8.36
CA GLU A 47 8.03 5.85 -7.83
C GLU A 47 8.44 4.93 -6.68
N THR A 48 7.50 4.59 -5.79
CA THR A 48 7.78 3.74 -4.65
C THR A 48 8.09 2.30 -5.08
N ILE A 49 7.36 1.77 -6.07
CA ILE A 49 7.62 0.44 -6.63
C ILE A 49 9.01 0.41 -7.26
N GLN A 50 9.34 1.42 -8.06
CA GLN A 50 10.67 1.52 -8.69
C GLN A 50 11.76 1.52 -7.64
N LEU A 51 11.61 2.33 -6.60
CA LEU A 51 12.58 2.44 -5.52
C LEU A 51 12.75 1.10 -4.76
N ALA A 52 11.65 0.42 -4.47
CA ALA A 52 11.68 -0.90 -3.84
C ALA A 52 12.41 -1.93 -4.71
N LYS A 53 12.09 -1.93 -6.01
CA LYS A 53 12.73 -2.86 -6.97
C LYS A 53 14.24 -2.61 -7.05
N GLU A 54 14.67 -1.36 -7.13
CA GLU A 54 16.10 -1.01 -7.20
C GLU A 54 16.87 -1.42 -5.96
N ASN A 55 16.20 -1.51 -4.82
CA ASN A 55 16.83 -1.88 -3.54
C ASN A 55 16.56 -3.33 -3.13
N ASN A 56 15.99 -4.14 -4.02
CA ASN A 56 15.64 -5.55 -3.75
C ASN A 56 14.72 -5.72 -2.54
N VAL A 57 13.83 -4.77 -2.33
CA VAL A 57 12.83 -4.82 -1.27
C VAL A 57 11.55 -5.49 -1.78
N GLY A 58 11.02 -6.44 -1.04
CA GLY A 58 9.76 -7.11 -1.37
C GLY A 58 8.59 -6.12 -1.35
N ILE A 59 7.63 -6.32 -2.26
CA ILE A 59 6.51 -5.41 -2.42
C ILE A 59 5.23 -6.07 -1.91
N GLY A 60 4.55 -5.41 -1.00
CA GLY A 60 3.22 -5.78 -0.53
C GLY A 60 2.21 -4.69 -0.83
N ALA A 61 0.97 -5.07 -1.03
CA ALA A 61 -0.13 -4.13 -1.19
C ALA A 61 -0.64 -3.69 0.18
N HIS A 62 -0.86 -2.38 0.32
CA HIS A 62 -1.39 -1.79 1.56
C HIS A 62 -2.69 -1.04 1.26
N PRO A 63 -3.78 -1.78 0.92
CA PRO A 63 -5.05 -1.15 0.57
C PRO A 63 -5.75 -0.58 1.81
N GLY A 64 -6.51 0.49 1.61
CA GLY A 64 -7.28 1.14 2.66
C GLY A 64 -8.68 1.50 2.20
N LEU A 65 -9.47 2.04 3.12
CA LEU A 65 -10.77 2.61 2.81
C LEU A 65 -10.59 3.94 2.06
N PRO A 66 -11.58 4.36 1.23
CA PRO A 66 -11.48 5.59 0.45
C PRO A 66 -11.69 6.82 1.35
N ASP A 67 -10.70 7.14 2.14
CA ASP A 67 -10.73 8.15 3.17
C ASP A 67 -9.37 8.85 3.32
N LEU A 68 -9.01 9.66 2.33
CA LEU A 68 -7.76 10.41 2.35
C LEU A 68 -7.69 11.35 3.54
N GLN A 69 -8.79 12.04 3.87
CA GLN A 69 -8.81 13.01 4.97
C GLN A 69 -8.61 12.35 6.33
N GLY A 70 -9.18 11.17 6.54
CA GLY A 70 -9.04 10.42 7.79
C GLY A 70 -7.95 9.36 7.73
N PHE A 71 -7.13 9.36 6.69
CA PHE A 71 -6.04 8.39 6.51
C PHE A 71 -6.53 6.94 6.58
N GLY A 72 -7.75 6.69 6.12
CA GLY A 72 -8.34 5.35 6.14
C GLY A 72 -8.60 4.79 7.53
N ARG A 73 -8.58 5.63 8.56
CA ARG A 73 -8.75 5.19 9.95
C ARG A 73 -10.14 5.44 10.50
N ARG A 74 -10.97 6.20 9.77
CA ARG A 74 -12.35 6.42 10.17
C ARG A 74 -13.22 5.24 9.73
N LYS A 75 -14.09 4.79 10.63
CA LYS A 75 -15.01 3.71 10.31
C LYS A 75 -15.98 4.14 9.21
N MET A 76 -16.16 3.30 8.21
CA MET A 76 -17.09 3.49 7.12
C MET A 76 -18.02 2.29 7.02
N ASP A 77 -19.29 2.56 6.75
CA ASP A 77 -20.29 1.51 6.57
C ASP A 77 -20.27 1.05 5.11
N ILE A 78 -19.52 0.00 4.84
CA ILE A 78 -19.32 -0.54 3.49
C ILE A 78 -19.72 -2.01 3.50
N LYS A 79 -20.50 -2.43 2.50
CA LYS A 79 -20.94 -3.81 2.37
C LYS A 79 -19.77 -4.73 2.01
N PRO A 80 -19.79 -6.02 2.43
CA PRO A 80 -18.70 -6.96 2.12
C PRO A 80 -18.35 -7.05 0.64
N LYS A 81 -19.33 -7.05 -0.24
CA LYS A 81 -19.10 -7.08 -1.68
C LYS A 81 -18.35 -5.85 -2.18
N GLU A 82 -18.65 -4.70 -1.63
CA GLU A 82 -17.99 -3.44 -1.96
C GLU A 82 -16.56 -3.43 -1.44
N ILE A 83 -16.31 -3.99 -0.26
CA ILE A 83 -14.96 -4.15 0.31
C ILE A 83 -14.12 -5.04 -0.61
N TYR A 84 -14.69 -6.16 -1.05
CA TYR A 84 -14.00 -7.03 -2.01
C TYR A 84 -13.57 -6.25 -3.25
N ASN A 85 -14.49 -5.50 -3.84
CA ASN A 85 -14.24 -4.75 -5.06
C ASN A 85 -13.19 -3.65 -4.87
N LEU A 86 -13.24 -2.92 -3.76
CA LEU A 86 -12.24 -1.88 -3.50
C LEU A 86 -10.84 -2.44 -3.25
N VAL A 87 -10.73 -3.62 -2.68
CA VAL A 87 -9.43 -4.29 -2.52
C VAL A 87 -8.90 -4.74 -3.88
N VAL A 88 -9.73 -5.39 -4.69
CA VAL A 88 -9.34 -5.82 -6.05
C VAL A 88 -8.89 -4.62 -6.88
N TYR A 89 -9.61 -3.51 -6.81
CA TYR A 89 -9.29 -2.28 -7.53
C TYR A 89 -7.91 -1.76 -7.15
N GLN A 90 -7.63 -1.69 -5.86
CA GLN A 90 -6.35 -1.19 -5.35
C GLN A 90 -5.19 -2.12 -5.69
N LEU A 91 -5.39 -3.42 -5.53
CA LEU A 91 -4.37 -4.42 -5.90
C LEU A 91 -4.11 -4.42 -7.40
N GLY A 92 -5.15 -4.25 -8.21
CA GLY A 92 -5.00 -4.15 -9.66
C GLY A 92 -4.15 -2.97 -10.08
N ALA A 93 -4.38 -1.82 -9.45
CA ALA A 93 -3.57 -0.63 -9.70
C ALA A 93 -2.10 -0.87 -9.36
N LEU A 94 -1.82 -1.39 -8.17
CA LEU A 94 -0.45 -1.70 -7.76
C LEU A 94 0.19 -2.73 -8.69
N ASN A 95 -0.52 -3.78 -9.04
CA ASN A 95 -0.01 -4.83 -9.91
C ASN A 95 0.32 -4.31 -11.30
N GLY A 96 -0.46 -3.36 -11.82
CA GLY A 96 -0.18 -2.73 -13.10
C GLY A 96 1.20 -2.07 -13.13
N PHE A 97 1.52 -1.30 -12.10
CA PHE A 97 2.83 -0.67 -11.98
C PHE A 97 3.93 -1.68 -11.67
N CYS A 98 3.65 -2.70 -10.87
CA CYS A 98 4.61 -3.78 -10.63
C CYS A 98 5.05 -4.45 -11.94
N LYS A 99 4.13 -4.71 -12.85
CA LYS A 99 4.45 -5.31 -14.15
C LYS A 99 5.39 -4.45 -14.97
N ILE A 100 5.21 -3.14 -14.96
CA ILE A 100 6.09 -2.21 -15.68
C ILE A 100 7.54 -2.34 -15.20
N HIS A 101 7.73 -2.53 -13.91
CA HIS A 101 9.07 -2.62 -13.31
C HIS A 101 9.59 -4.03 -13.14
N GLY A 102 8.92 -5.04 -13.68
CA GLY A 102 9.34 -6.42 -13.54
C GLY A 102 9.25 -6.95 -12.11
N ALA A 103 8.33 -6.41 -11.33
CA ALA A 103 8.10 -6.79 -9.95
C ALA A 103 6.76 -7.50 -9.79
N ARG A 104 6.50 -8.02 -8.60
CA ARG A 104 5.22 -8.65 -8.28
C ARG A 104 4.84 -8.39 -6.82
N ILE A 105 3.55 -8.47 -6.53
CA ILE A 105 3.04 -8.35 -5.17
C ILE A 105 3.30 -9.66 -4.42
N ASN A 106 4.02 -9.58 -3.29
CA ASN A 106 4.35 -10.73 -2.47
C ASN A 106 3.35 -10.97 -1.34
N HIS A 107 2.71 -9.92 -0.85
CA HIS A 107 1.78 -10.00 0.28
C HIS A 107 0.78 -8.85 0.27
N VAL A 108 -0.23 -8.94 1.11
CA VAL A 108 -1.25 -7.89 1.29
C VAL A 108 -1.37 -7.60 2.78
N LYS A 109 -1.30 -6.34 3.15
CA LYS A 109 -1.50 -5.86 4.53
C LYS A 109 -2.56 -4.76 4.51
N PRO A 110 -3.81 -5.05 4.87
CA PRO A 110 -4.86 -4.03 4.93
C PRO A 110 -4.49 -2.92 5.92
N HIS A 111 -4.91 -1.69 5.59
CA HIS A 111 -4.61 -0.50 6.37
C HIS A 111 -5.80 -0.05 7.23
N GLY A 112 -5.52 0.37 8.47
CA GLY A 112 -6.45 1.09 9.31
C GLY A 112 -7.79 0.40 9.51
N ALA A 113 -8.88 1.14 9.30
CA ALA A 113 -10.24 0.61 9.50
C ALA A 113 -10.59 -0.55 8.58
N LEU A 114 -9.96 -0.65 7.41
CA LEU A 114 -10.15 -1.81 6.53
C LEU A 114 -9.67 -3.11 7.18
N SER A 115 -8.56 -3.08 7.93
CA SER A 115 -8.07 -4.28 8.61
C SER A 115 -9.04 -4.79 9.66
N VAL A 116 -9.74 -3.91 10.36
CA VAL A 116 -10.80 -4.27 11.31
C VAL A 116 -12.01 -4.86 10.58
N SER A 117 -12.48 -4.20 9.51
CA SER A 117 -13.58 -4.68 8.68
C SER A 117 -13.30 -6.05 8.09
N TYR A 118 -12.09 -6.24 7.56
CA TYR A 118 -11.66 -7.51 6.98
C TYR A 118 -11.67 -8.64 8.01
N THR A 119 -11.23 -8.36 9.24
CA THR A 119 -11.22 -9.33 10.32
C THR A 119 -12.63 -9.79 10.69
N HIS A 120 -13.62 -8.91 10.65
CA HIS A 120 -15.01 -9.23 10.98
C HIS A 120 -15.77 -9.94 9.85
N LEU A 121 -15.22 -9.98 8.64
CA LEU A 121 -15.86 -10.60 7.48
C LEU A 121 -15.58 -12.09 7.32
N ARG A 122 -14.81 -12.66 8.20
CA ARG A 122 -14.49 -14.10 8.18
C ARG A 122 -15.66 -14.94 8.64
#